data_82ffe3b9ff39c1181c73225a3f7b0118
#
_entry.id   82ffe3b9ff39c1181c73225a3f7b0118
#
_cell.length_a   1.000
_cell.length_b   1.000
_cell.length_c   1.000
_cell.angle_alpha   90.00
_cell.angle_beta   90.00
_cell.angle_gamma   90.00
#
_symmetry.space_group_name_H-M   'P 1'
#
loop_
_entity.id
_entity.type
_entity.pdbx_description
1 polymer ?
#
loop_
_entity_poly.entity_id
_entity_poly.type
_entity_poly.pdbx_seq_one_letter_code
_entity_poly.pdbx_strand_id
1 'polypeptide(L)'
;MALQPDDLLDARGLPCPLPLLKAKQALSRLAPGQLLEVQATDAGSWRDFETFIAQSGHEMPAREERGEVYHYWIRKGGEASP
;
A
#
# COMPACT_ATOMS: atom_id res chain seq x y z
N MET A 1 11.91 -7.29 13.76
CA MET A 1 12.68 -6.55 12.76
C MET A 1 11.74 -5.63 11.98
N ALA A 2 12.13 -4.38 11.87
CA ALA A 2 11.27 -3.41 11.20
C ALA A 2 11.42 -3.48 9.70
N LEU A 3 10.30 -3.35 8.99
CA LEU A 3 10.32 -3.23 7.55
C LEU A 3 10.82 -1.83 7.21
N GLN A 4 11.71 -1.76 6.23
CA GLN A 4 12.25 -0.50 5.79
C GLN A 4 11.76 -0.20 4.38
N PRO A 5 10.80 0.70 4.25
CA PRO A 5 10.24 0.98 2.93
C PRO A 5 11.24 1.76 2.06
N ASP A 6 11.14 1.51 0.77
CA ASP A 6 11.90 2.26 -0.21
C ASP A 6 11.21 3.57 -0.55
N ASP A 7 9.92 3.67 -0.29
CA ASP A 7 9.16 4.88 -0.52
C ASP A 7 8.03 4.96 0.49
N LEU A 8 7.61 6.17 0.78
CA LEU A 8 6.54 6.42 1.74
C LEU A 8 5.46 7.26 1.06
N LEU A 9 4.22 6.79 1.12
CA LEU A 9 3.08 7.52 0.60
C LEU A 9 2.22 7.99 1.76
N ASP A 10 2.09 9.29 1.90
CA ASP A 10 1.22 9.88 2.91
C ASP A 10 -0.13 10.16 2.27
N ALA A 11 -1.08 9.28 2.52
CA ALA A 11 -2.44 9.42 2.00
C ALA A 11 -3.43 9.75 3.11
N ARG A 12 -2.92 10.26 4.24
CA ARG A 12 -3.80 10.64 5.34
C ARG A 12 -4.70 11.78 4.91
N GLY A 13 -5.93 11.73 5.40
CA GLY A 13 -6.91 12.75 5.07
C GLY A 13 -7.62 12.56 3.76
N LEU A 14 -7.22 11.59 2.95
CA LEU A 14 -7.85 11.36 1.66
C LEU A 14 -9.00 10.36 1.80
N PRO A 15 -10.15 10.66 1.19
CA PRO A 15 -11.27 9.72 1.23
C PRO A 15 -11.07 8.56 0.26
N CYS A 16 -11.77 7.46 0.55
CA CYS A 16 -11.82 6.32 -0.35
C CYS A 16 -12.38 6.77 -1.71
N PRO A 17 -11.81 6.31 -2.84
CA PRO A 17 -10.75 5.33 -2.99
C PRO A 17 -9.37 5.96 -3.26
N LEU A 18 -9.16 7.23 -2.91
CA LEU A 18 -7.94 7.94 -3.26
C LEU A 18 -6.68 7.30 -2.68
N PRO A 19 -6.67 6.81 -1.42
CA PRO A 19 -5.45 6.16 -0.94
C PRO A 19 -5.00 5.01 -1.83
N LEU A 20 -5.94 4.19 -2.28
CA LEU A 20 -5.60 3.07 -3.14
C LEU A 20 -5.11 3.52 -4.50
N LEU A 21 -5.77 4.53 -5.09
CA LEU A 21 -5.34 5.04 -6.38
C LEU A 21 -3.92 5.59 -6.33
N LYS A 22 -3.61 6.32 -5.26
CA LYS A 22 -2.27 6.88 -5.13
C LYS A 22 -1.25 5.79 -4.85
N ALA A 23 -1.63 4.73 -4.14
CA ALA A 23 -0.74 3.61 -3.91
C ALA A 23 -0.41 2.91 -5.22
N LYS A 24 -1.40 2.74 -6.10
CA LYS A 24 -1.15 2.13 -7.40
C LYS A 24 -0.15 2.97 -8.21
N GLN A 25 -0.30 4.29 -8.17
CA GLN A 25 0.62 5.17 -8.86
C GLN A 25 2.03 5.07 -8.31
N ALA A 26 2.14 5.03 -6.98
CA ALA A 26 3.45 4.92 -6.35
C ALA A 26 4.11 3.59 -6.67
N LEU A 27 3.34 2.50 -6.65
CA LEU A 27 3.89 1.20 -6.97
C LEU A 27 4.39 1.12 -8.41
N SER A 28 3.75 1.84 -9.32
CA SER A 28 4.18 1.82 -10.72
C SER A 28 5.56 2.42 -10.91
N ARG A 29 6.02 3.21 -9.96
CA ARG A 29 7.34 3.84 -10.03
C ARG A 29 8.42 3.02 -9.35
N LEU A 30 8.04 1.97 -8.64
CA LEU A 30 8.99 1.15 -7.92
C LEU A 30 9.47 -0.01 -8.77
N ALA A 31 10.66 -0.48 -8.47
CA ALA A 31 11.18 -1.69 -9.08
C ALA A 31 10.62 -2.91 -8.35
N PRO A 32 10.54 -4.05 -9.04
CA PRO A 32 10.09 -5.27 -8.36
C PRO A 32 10.92 -5.55 -7.12
N GLY A 33 10.25 -5.96 -6.07
CA GLY A 33 10.89 -6.26 -4.78
C GLY A 33 11.01 -5.08 -3.86
N GLN A 34 10.80 -3.86 -4.34
CA GLN A 34 10.84 -2.69 -3.47
C GLN A 34 9.57 -2.59 -2.64
N LEU A 35 9.70 -1.92 -1.51
CA LEU A 35 8.66 -1.87 -0.49
C LEU A 35 8.10 -0.45 -0.40
N LEU A 36 6.79 -0.35 -0.43
CA LEU A 36 6.08 0.92 -0.26
C LEU A 36 5.35 0.90 1.07
N GLU A 37 5.51 1.98 1.85
CA GLU A 37 4.67 2.17 3.02
C GLU A 37 3.60 3.19 2.68
N VAL A 38 2.34 2.86 2.98
CA VAL A 38 1.21 3.76 2.77
C VAL A 38 0.59 4.06 4.11
N GLN A 39 0.30 5.33 4.35
CA GLN A 39 -0.43 5.75 5.55
C GLN A 39 -1.75 6.37 5.12
N ALA A 40 -2.85 5.91 5.71
CA ALA A 40 -4.17 6.39 5.36
C ALA A 40 -5.01 6.50 6.63
N THR A 41 -6.02 7.35 6.58
CA THR A 41 -6.94 7.51 7.72
C THR A 41 -8.35 7.07 7.36
N ASP A 42 -8.64 6.77 6.11
CA ASP A 42 -9.95 6.31 5.71
C ASP A 42 -10.17 4.85 6.09
N ALA A 43 -11.25 4.57 6.82
CA ALA A 43 -11.51 3.22 7.30
C ALA A 43 -11.73 2.24 6.16
N GLY A 44 -12.28 2.70 5.05
CA GLY A 44 -12.50 1.82 3.89
C GLY A 44 -11.22 1.34 3.24
N SER A 45 -10.11 2.01 3.51
CA SER A 45 -8.83 1.61 2.91
C SER A 45 -8.40 0.22 3.35
N TRP A 46 -8.79 -0.20 4.56
CA TRP A 46 -8.40 -1.51 5.08
C TRP A 46 -8.87 -2.63 4.15
N ARG A 47 -10.14 -2.57 3.76
CA ARG A 47 -10.71 -3.56 2.85
C ARG A 47 -10.22 -3.35 1.42
N ASP A 48 -10.12 -2.09 1.00
CA ASP A 48 -9.71 -1.80 -0.36
C ASP A 48 -8.31 -2.33 -0.65
N PHE A 49 -7.39 -2.16 0.29
CA PHE A 49 -6.04 -2.65 0.09
C PHE A 49 -5.99 -4.18 0.14
N GLU A 50 -6.77 -4.78 1.01
CA GLU A 50 -6.84 -6.24 1.07
C GLU A 50 -7.32 -6.81 -0.27
N THR A 51 -8.37 -6.23 -0.82
CA THR A 51 -8.92 -6.69 -2.10
C THR A 51 -7.91 -6.48 -3.23
N PHE A 52 -7.26 -5.31 -3.24
CA PHE A 52 -6.29 -5.00 -4.27
C PHE A 52 -5.13 -6.01 -4.25
N ILE A 53 -4.61 -6.31 -3.08
CA ILE A 53 -3.50 -7.24 -2.97
C ILE A 53 -3.92 -8.64 -3.43
N ALA A 54 -5.13 -9.07 -3.07
CA ALA A 54 -5.61 -10.38 -3.47
C ALA A 54 -5.74 -10.52 -4.98
N GLN A 55 -5.95 -9.42 -5.69
CA GLN A 55 -6.17 -9.43 -7.14
C GLN A 55 -4.95 -8.97 -7.92
N SER A 56 -3.86 -8.66 -7.24
CA SER A 56 -2.66 -8.15 -7.90
C SER A 56 -1.52 -9.13 -7.73
N GLY A 57 -0.40 -8.83 -8.38
CA GLY A 57 0.81 -9.61 -8.17
C GLY A 57 1.68 -9.07 -7.05
N HIS A 58 1.19 -8.09 -6.31
CA HIS A 58 1.93 -7.51 -5.20
C HIS A 58 1.68 -8.28 -3.92
N GLU A 59 2.53 -8.04 -2.91
CA GLU A 59 2.38 -8.65 -1.61
C GLU A 59 2.25 -7.57 -0.56
N MET A 60 1.54 -7.88 0.51
CA MET A 60 1.43 -6.97 1.64
C MET A 60 1.92 -7.73 2.88
N PRO A 61 3.24 -7.69 3.13
CA PRO A 61 3.80 -8.46 4.25
C PRO A 61 3.32 -7.97 5.61
N ALA A 62 2.84 -6.74 5.71
CA ALA A 62 2.35 -6.25 6.99
C ALA A 62 1.34 -5.16 6.78
N ARG A 63 0.43 -5.02 7.71
CA ARG A 63 -0.44 -3.86 7.85
C ARG A 63 -0.83 -3.75 9.30
N GLU A 64 -1.09 -2.53 9.75
CA GLU A 64 -1.52 -2.36 11.12
C GLU A 64 -2.32 -1.08 11.25
N GLU A 65 -3.15 -1.04 12.26
CA GLU A 65 -3.88 0.15 12.64
C GLU A 65 -3.28 0.68 13.91
N ARG A 66 -2.90 1.96 13.89
CA ARG A 66 -2.26 2.58 15.03
C ARG A 66 -2.95 3.91 15.27
N GLY A 67 -3.78 3.95 16.34
CA GLY A 67 -4.64 5.09 16.54
C GLY A 67 -5.63 5.20 15.40
N GLU A 68 -5.64 6.33 14.72
CA GLU A 68 -6.55 6.53 13.61
C GLU A 68 -5.85 6.43 12.26
N VAL A 69 -4.63 5.89 12.24
CA VAL A 69 -3.84 5.79 11.02
C VAL A 69 -3.66 4.32 10.68
N TYR A 70 -3.94 4.00 9.43
CA TYR A 70 -3.72 2.66 8.90
C TYR A 70 -2.41 2.67 8.15
N HIS A 71 -1.54 1.71 8.46
CA HIS A 71 -0.24 1.57 7.83
C HIS A 71 -0.22 0.30 7.01
N TYR A 72 0.20 0.41 5.75
CA TYR A 72 0.27 -0.73 4.84
C TYR A 72 1.68 -0.81 4.28
N TRP A 73 2.29 -1.98 4.32
CA TRP A 73 3.59 -2.22 3.70
C TRP A 73 3.36 -3.16 2.53
N ILE A 74 3.62 -2.68 1.32
CA ILE A 74 3.32 -3.39 0.08
C ILE A 74 4.61 -3.58 -0.70
N ARG A 75 4.92 -4.84 -1.00
CA ARG A 75 6.10 -5.18 -1.80
C ARG A 75 5.68 -5.29 -3.25
N LYS A 76 6.37 -4.56 -4.12
CA LYS A 76 6.08 -4.59 -5.54
C LYS A 76 6.32 -5.97 -6.10
N GLY A 77 5.35 -6.50 -6.84
CA GLY A 77 5.47 -7.81 -7.45
C GLY A 77 6.55 -7.85 -8.51
N GLY A 78 7.17 -9.04 -8.64
CA GLY A 78 8.27 -9.21 -9.57
C GLY A 78 7.83 -9.43 -10.99
N GLU A 79 6.59 -9.81 -11.19
CA GLU A 79 6.06 -10.04 -12.52
C GLU A 79 5.38 -8.82 -13.02
N ALA A 80 5.85 -8.33 -14.14
CA ALA A 80 5.09 -7.30 -14.81
C ALA A 80 3.84 -7.97 -15.28
N SER A 81 2.77 -7.66 -14.65
CA SER A 81 1.51 -8.18 -15.08
C SER A 81 1.17 -7.56 -16.41
N PRO A 82 0.85 -8.35 -17.37
CA PRO A 82 0.41 -7.79 -18.64
C PRO A 82 -0.87 -7.01 -18.48
#